data_da9e07d988f157a0db8643f6907243ce
#
_entry.id   da9e07d988f157a0db8643f6907243ce
#
_cell.length_a   1.000
_cell.length_b   1.000
_cell.length_c   1.000
_cell.angle_alpha   90.00
_cell.angle_beta   90.00
_cell.angle_gamma   90.00
#
_symmetry.space_group_name_H-M   'P 1'
#
loop_
_entity.id
_entity.type
_entity.pdbx_description
1 polymer ?
#
loop_
_entity_poly.entity_id
_entity_poly.type
_entity_poly.pdbx_seq_one_letter_code
_entity_poly.pdbx_strand_id
1 'polypeptide(L)'
;MKSLIKAAAERQYRCRYVKTRDLMEDIAIAVDEKRFSRLADQLDRYDLIGLDDFNLLKAKDEVREAMLELFDRRWNKRGLIISSQYPFDQWYEYIGGRGDQRDAMMDRIANGSHRLELKGPSMREKREKVMK
;
A
#
# COMPACT_ATOMS: atom_id res chain seq x y z
N MET A 1 3.59 -9.84 -7.01
CA MET A 1 4.12 -9.12 -5.84
C MET A 1 4.98 -9.97 -4.92
N LYS A 2 4.53 -11.16 -4.57
CA LYS A 2 5.29 -12.01 -3.63
C LYS A 2 6.69 -12.32 -4.10
N SER A 3 6.90 -12.49 -5.40
CA SER A 3 8.23 -12.74 -5.95
C SER A 3 9.19 -11.59 -5.72
N LEU A 4 8.71 -10.35 -5.83
CA LEU A 4 9.54 -9.18 -5.57
C LEU A 4 9.91 -9.07 -4.10
N ILE A 5 8.96 -9.34 -3.22
CA ILE A 5 9.20 -9.33 -1.78
C ILE A 5 10.24 -10.39 -1.42
N LYS A 6 10.10 -11.58 -1.98
CA LYS A 6 11.06 -12.66 -1.76
C LYS A 6 12.45 -12.28 -2.23
N ALA A 7 12.56 -11.71 -3.43
CA ALA A 7 13.84 -11.30 -3.99
C ALA A 7 14.51 -10.23 -3.11
N ALA A 8 13.74 -9.27 -2.61
CA ALA A 8 14.27 -8.24 -1.72
C ALA A 8 14.73 -8.85 -0.39
N ALA A 9 13.97 -9.79 0.16
CA ALA A 9 14.34 -10.46 1.40
C ALA A 9 15.63 -11.26 1.25
N GLU A 10 15.83 -11.91 0.10
CA GLU A 10 17.06 -12.65 -0.19
C GLU A 10 18.28 -11.74 -0.24
N ARG A 11 18.09 -10.45 -0.49
CA ARG A 11 19.16 -9.45 -0.45
C ARG A 11 19.28 -8.77 0.91
N GLN A 12 18.69 -9.38 1.94
CA GLN A 12 18.76 -8.95 3.34
C GLN A 12 18.00 -7.66 3.66
N TYR A 13 17.06 -7.27 2.81
CA TYR A 13 16.10 -6.22 3.15
C TYR A 13 15.03 -6.78 4.07
N ARG A 14 14.59 -5.98 5.02
CA ARG A 14 13.45 -6.35 5.85
C ARG A 14 12.17 -6.01 5.10
N CYS A 15 11.39 -7.04 4.78
CA CYS A 15 10.21 -6.91 3.93
C CYS A 15 8.96 -7.42 4.63
N ARG A 16 7.83 -6.78 4.32
CA ARG A 16 6.54 -7.29 4.75
C ARG A 16 5.58 -7.28 3.56
N TYR A 17 4.89 -8.40 3.39
CA TYR A 17 3.79 -8.52 2.45
C TYR A 17 2.50 -8.56 3.24
N VAL A 18 1.51 -7.76 2.85
CA VAL A 18 0.22 -7.75 3.52
C VAL A 18 -0.87 -7.38 2.52
N LYS A 19 -2.03 -8.01 2.65
CA LYS A 19 -3.21 -7.58 1.89
C LYS A 19 -3.79 -6.33 2.53
N THR A 20 -4.26 -5.43 1.70
CA THR A 20 -4.83 -4.16 2.17
C THR A 20 -5.92 -4.38 3.22
N ARG A 21 -6.79 -5.37 2.99
CA ARG A 21 -7.87 -5.69 3.94
C ARG A 21 -7.32 -6.01 5.33
N ASP A 22 -6.28 -6.82 5.39
CA ASP A 22 -5.70 -7.23 6.67
C ASP A 22 -5.03 -6.06 7.38
N LEU A 23 -4.32 -5.24 6.63
CA LEU A 23 -3.71 -4.04 7.21
C LEU A 23 -4.78 -3.07 7.71
N MET A 24 -5.88 -2.91 6.99
CA MET A 24 -6.99 -2.07 7.43
C MET A 24 -7.59 -2.55 8.75
N GLU A 25 -7.71 -3.86 8.93
CA GLU A 25 -8.19 -4.43 10.18
C GLU A 25 -7.22 -4.12 11.33
N ASP A 26 -5.93 -4.29 11.10
CA ASP A 26 -4.91 -3.97 12.11
C ASP A 26 -4.93 -2.48 12.46
N ILE A 27 -5.07 -1.62 11.47
CA ILE A 27 -5.16 -0.18 11.69
C ILE A 27 -6.41 0.17 12.48
N ALA A 28 -7.56 -0.39 12.13
CA ALA A 28 -8.81 -0.12 12.82
C ALA A 28 -8.71 -0.46 14.30
N ILE A 29 -8.13 -1.61 14.62
CA ILE A 29 -7.92 -2.04 16.00
C ILE A 29 -6.96 -1.09 16.72
N ALA A 30 -5.86 -0.74 16.07
CA ALA A 30 -4.85 0.13 16.66
C ALA A 30 -5.39 1.54 16.93
N VAL A 31 -6.19 2.08 16.01
CA VAL A 31 -6.83 3.37 16.20
C VAL A 31 -7.82 3.32 17.36
N ASP A 32 -8.63 2.27 17.40
CA ASP A 32 -9.63 2.09 18.46
C ASP A 32 -8.98 1.95 19.83
N GLU A 33 -7.86 1.25 19.90
CA GLU A 33 -7.10 1.06 21.15
C GLU A 33 -6.09 2.17 21.41
N LYS A 34 -6.09 3.22 20.61
CA LYS A 34 -5.21 4.39 20.77
C LYS A 34 -3.71 4.02 20.73
N ARG A 35 -3.35 3.04 19.91
CA ARG A 35 -1.96 2.61 19.74
C ARG A 35 -1.50 2.63 18.29
N PHE A 36 -2.12 3.48 17.46
CA PHE A 36 -1.74 3.57 16.06
C PHE A 36 -0.27 3.98 15.87
N SER A 37 0.23 4.89 16.71
CA SER A 37 1.64 5.30 16.59
C SER A 37 2.60 4.14 16.80
N ARG A 38 2.26 3.21 17.68
CA ARG A 38 3.06 2.00 17.88
C ARG A 38 3.05 1.11 16.64
N LEU A 39 1.89 0.92 16.04
CA LEU A 39 1.78 0.16 14.79
C LEU A 39 2.59 0.84 13.68
N ALA A 40 2.48 2.15 13.56
CA ALA A 40 3.22 2.90 12.55
C ALA A 40 4.73 2.76 12.75
N ASP A 41 5.20 2.83 13.99
CA ASP A 41 6.61 2.63 14.29
C ASP A 41 7.10 1.23 13.93
N GLN A 42 6.27 0.22 14.16
CA GLN A 42 6.60 -1.14 13.76
C GLN A 42 6.72 -1.27 12.25
N LEU A 43 5.82 -0.64 11.50
CA LEU A 43 5.85 -0.69 10.05
C LEU A 43 7.04 0.09 9.48
N ASP A 44 7.49 1.14 10.15
CA ASP A 44 8.65 1.90 9.72
C ASP A 44 9.95 1.09 9.72
N ARG A 45 9.98 -0.03 10.45
CA ARG A 45 11.16 -0.89 10.51
C ARG A 45 11.40 -1.69 9.23
N TYR A 46 10.40 -1.81 8.39
CA TYR A 46 10.54 -2.58 7.14
C TYR A 46 11.11 -1.70 6.04
N ASP A 47 12.09 -2.23 5.34
CA ASP A 47 12.68 -1.54 4.19
C ASP A 47 11.72 -1.52 3.01
N LEU A 48 10.89 -2.56 2.89
CA LEU A 48 9.94 -2.70 1.81
C LEU A 48 8.63 -3.28 2.34
N ILE A 49 7.53 -2.64 2.00
CA ILE A 49 6.19 -3.17 2.27
C ILE A 49 5.49 -3.39 0.94
N GLY A 50 4.96 -4.59 0.75
CA GLY A 50 4.10 -4.90 -0.38
C GLY A 50 2.65 -4.92 0.07
N LEU A 51 1.86 -4.00 -0.46
CA LEU A 51 0.45 -3.84 -0.14
C LEU A 51 -0.37 -4.36 -1.31
N ASP A 52 -0.99 -5.53 -1.12
CA ASP A 52 -1.70 -6.22 -2.18
C ASP A 52 -3.21 -5.98 -2.10
N ASP A 53 -3.88 -6.14 -3.24
CA ASP A 53 -5.34 -5.97 -3.37
C ASP A 53 -5.80 -4.60 -2.84
N PHE A 54 -5.17 -3.54 -3.32
CA PHE A 54 -5.45 -2.18 -2.83
C PHE A 54 -6.88 -1.77 -3.12
N ASN A 55 -7.65 -1.51 -2.07
CA ASN A 55 -9.03 -1.07 -2.13
C ASN A 55 -9.43 -0.55 -0.74
N LEU A 56 -9.85 0.71 -0.68
CA LEU A 56 -10.21 1.36 0.58
C LEU A 56 -11.68 1.77 0.63
N LEU A 57 -12.53 1.28 -0.31
CA LEU A 57 -13.93 1.70 -0.37
C LEU A 57 -14.70 1.45 0.93
N LYS A 58 -14.42 0.34 1.59
CA LYS A 58 -15.12 -0.03 2.82
C LYS A 58 -14.45 0.51 4.09
N ALA A 59 -13.38 1.26 3.94
CA ALA A 59 -12.67 1.81 5.09
C ALA A 59 -13.44 2.96 5.71
N LYS A 60 -13.32 3.09 7.03
CA LYS A 60 -13.80 4.28 7.74
C LYS A 60 -12.81 5.42 7.52
N ASP A 61 -13.29 6.65 7.70
CA ASP A 61 -12.45 7.82 7.49
C ASP A 61 -11.19 7.80 8.36
N GLU A 62 -11.31 7.35 9.60
CA GLU A 62 -10.15 7.26 10.51
C GLU A 62 -9.10 6.28 9.97
N VAL A 63 -9.53 5.20 9.34
CA VAL A 63 -8.61 4.23 8.75
C VAL A 63 -7.95 4.82 7.51
N ARG A 64 -8.70 5.56 6.69
CA ARG A 64 -8.10 6.25 5.53
C ARG A 64 -7.06 7.27 5.95
N GLU A 65 -7.34 8.05 6.97
CA GLU A 65 -6.39 9.02 7.50
C GLU A 65 -5.13 8.35 8.02
N ALA A 66 -5.29 7.25 8.74
CA ALA A 66 -4.15 6.48 9.23
C ALA A 66 -3.33 5.89 8.08
N MET A 67 -3.99 5.39 7.05
CA MET A 67 -3.32 4.86 5.87
C MET A 67 -2.53 5.96 5.15
N LEU A 68 -3.10 7.16 5.04
CA LEU A 68 -2.42 8.30 4.45
C LEU A 68 -1.18 8.67 5.27
N GLU A 69 -1.27 8.65 6.58
CA GLU A 69 -0.11 8.89 7.43
C GLU A 69 0.99 7.86 7.19
N LEU A 70 0.63 6.59 7.03
CA LEU A 70 1.62 5.55 6.72
C LEU A 70 2.31 5.81 5.39
N PHE A 71 1.56 6.24 4.38
CA PHE A 71 2.14 6.59 3.08
C PHE A 71 3.08 7.78 3.21
N ASP A 72 2.70 8.81 3.96
CA ASP A 72 3.54 9.97 4.20
C ASP A 72 4.85 9.60 4.88
N ARG A 73 4.79 8.70 5.86
CA ARG A 73 5.99 8.26 6.57
C ARG A 73 6.99 7.55 5.65
N ARG A 74 6.49 6.87 4.63
CA ARG A 74 7.35 6.10 3.73
C ARG A 74 7.75 6.87 2.48
N TRP A 75 7.10 7.97 2.19
CA TRP A 75 7.36 8.73 0.97
C TRP A 75 8.81 9.19 0.90
N ASN A 76 9.51 8.80 -0.18
CA ASN A 76 10.92 9.11 -0.40
C ASN A 76 11.90 8.60 0.67
N LYS A 77 11.43 7.73 1.56
CA LYS A 77 12.27 7.21 2.65
C LYS A 77 12.44 5.71 2.58
N ARG A 78 11.35 4.99 2.33
CA ARG A 78 11.36 3.54 2.31
C ARG A 78 10.47 3.03 1.21
N GLY A 79 10.70 1.77 0.80
CA GLY A 79 10.00 1.17 -0.32
C GLY A 79 8.55 0.79 -0.01
N LEU A 80 7.68 1.04 -0.98
CA LEU A 80 6.28 0.63 -0.92
C LEU A 80 5.86 0.17 -2.31
N ILE A 81 5.34 -1.06 -2.38
CA ILE A 81 4.77 -1.60 -3.61
C ILE A 81 3.27 -1.76 -3.38
N ILE A 82 2.47 -1.21 -4.28
CA ILE A 82 1.03 -1.32 -4.20
C ILE A 82 0.52 -2.02 -5.44
N SER A 83 -0.31 -3.03 -5.27
CA SER A 83 -0.98 -3.71 -6.37
C SER A 83 -2.48 -3.72 -6.17
N SER A 84 -3.22 -3.74 -7.27
CA SER A 84 -4.67 -3.78 -7.26
C SER A 84 -5.15 -4.55 -8.48
N GLN A 85 -6.36 -5.12 -8.36
CA GLN A 85 -7.05 -5.76 -9.48
C GLN A 85 -7.59 -4.74 -10.48
N TYR A 86 -7.63 -3.47 -10.11
CA TYR A 86 -8.24 -2.42 -10.91
C TYR A 86 -7.20 -1.61 -11.65
N PRO A 87 -7.49 -1.11 -12.86
CA PRO A 87 -6.60 -0.19 -13.55
C PRO A 87 -6.36 1.07 -12.72
N PHE A 88 -5.19 1.66 -12.88
CA PHE A 88 -4.79 2.82 -12.08
C PHE A 88 -5.75 4.00 -12.20
N ASP A 89 -6.34 4.19 -13.37
CA ASP A 89 -7.29 5.27 -13.61
C ASP A 89 -8.60 5.12 -12.81
N GLN A 90 -8.83 3.93 -12.25
CA GLN A 90 -9.98 3.67 -11.38
C GLN A 90 -9.65 3.75 -9.89
N TRP A 91 -8.39 3.87 -9.54
CA TRP A 91 -7.97 3.84 -8.13
C TRP A 91 -8.58 4.97 -7.31
N TYR A 92 -8.77 6.14 -7.91
CA TYR A 92 -9.38 7.27 -7.23
C TYR A 92 -10.74 6.89 -6.61
N GLU A 93 -11.55 6.17 -7.37
CA GLU A 93 -12.85 5.71 -6.88
C GLU A 93 -12.71 4.66 -5.79
N TYR A 94 -11.73 3.77 -5.91
CA TYR A 94 -11.54 2.69 -4.94
C TYR A 94 -10.88 3.13 -3.64
N ILE A 95 -10.42 4.35 -3.55
CA ILE A 95 -9.98 4.93 -2.28
C ILE A 95 -11.20 5.30 -1.45
N GLY A 96 -12.22 5.87 -2.06
CA GLY A 96 -13.42 6.30 -1.35
C GLY A 96 -13.18 7.48 -0.42
N GLY A 97 -14.18 7.80 0.38
CA GLY A 97 -14.09 8.87 1.34
C GLY A 97 -14.25 10.26 0.74
N ARG A 98 -13.81 11.28 1.48
CA ARG A 98 -13.93 12.67 1.03
C ARG A 98 -12.93 12.98 -0.07
N GLY A 99 -13.28 13.98 -0.91
CA GLY A 99 -12.44 14.37 -2.03
C GLY A 99 -11.03 14.82 -1.62
N ASP A 100 -10.91 15.54 -0.52
CA ASP A 100 -9.60 15.99 -0.04
C ASP A 100 -8.73 14.81 0.39
N GLN A 101 -9.29 13.82 1.04
CA GLN A 101 -8.57 12.59 1.40
C GLN A 101 -8.16 11.80 0.15
N ARG A 102 -9.05 11.67 -0.81
CA ARG A 102 -8.76 10.96 -2.05
C ARG A 102 -7.62 11.61 -2.81
N ASP A 103 -7.68 12.93 -2.94
CA ASP A 103 -6.67 13.70 -3.66
C ASP A 103 -5.30 13.54 -3.00
N ALA A 104 -5.25 13.63 -1.67
CA ALA A 104 -4.01 13.47 -0.93
C ALA A 104 -3.46 12.05 -1.12
N MET A 105 -4.30 11.04 -1.03
CA MET A 105 -3.90 9.64 -1.18
C MET A 105 -3.36 9.39 -2.58
N MET A 106 -4.08 9.84 -3.61
CA MET A 106 -3.63 9.66 -4.99
C MET A 106 -2.32 10.39 -5.26
N ASP A 107 -2.15 11.56 -4.68
CA ASP A 107 -0.90 12.30 -4.82
C ASP A 107 0.27 11.50 -4.24
N ARG A 108 0.11 10.93 -3.06
CA ARG A 108 1.15 10.11 -2.44
C ARG A 108 1.45 8.86 -3.25
N ILE A 109 0.43 8.20 -3.77
CA ILE A 109 0.60 7.01 -4.61
C ILE A 109 1.30 7.36 -5.92
N ALA A 110 0.83 8.40 -6.60
CA ALA A 110 1.34 8.76 -7.91
C ALA A 110 2.78 9.28 -7.85
N ASN A 111 3.13 10.02 -6.81
CA ASN A 111 4.44 10.67 -6.71
C ASN A 111 5.44 9.90 -5.85
N GLY A 112 4.96 8.94 -5.07
CA GLY A 112 5.81 8.17 -4.16
C GLY A 112 6.16 6.76 -4.65
N SER A 113 5.71 6.36 -5.83
CA SER A 113 5.89 5.00 -6.30
C SER A 113 6.09 4.94 -7.81
N HIS A 114 6.68 3.84 -8.26
CA HIS A 114 6.73 3.51 -9.68
C HIS A 114 5.46 2.74 -10.05
N ARG A 115 4.81 3.17 -11.13
CA ARG A 115 3.57 2.59 -11.57
C ARG A 115 3.79 1.67 -12.76
N LEU A 116 3.23 0.46 -12.66
CA LEU A 116 3.21 -0.48 -13.76
C LEU A 116 1.77 -0.91 -14.01
N GLU A 117 1.39 -0.89 -15.28
CA GLU A 117 0.07 -1.28 -15.69
C GLU A 117 0.19 -2.50 -16.57
N LEU A 118 -0.33 -3.63 -16.10
CA LEU A 118 -0.22 -4.89 -16.78
C LEU A 118 -1.61 -5.33 -17.23
N LYS A 119 -1.71 -5.73 -18.52
CA LYS A 119 -2.98 -6.12 -19.12
C LYS A 119 -2.84 -7.47 -19.79
N GLY A 120 -3.96 -8.21 -19.82
CA GLY A 120 -4.03 -9.46 -20.53
C GLY A 120 -4.00 -10.69 -19.64
N PRO A 121 -4.15 -11.88 -20.26
CA PRO A 121 -4.30 -13.12 -19.48
C PRO A 121 -3.07 -13.57 -18.73
N SER A 122 -1.88 -13.12 -19.10
CA SER A 122 -0.64 -13.46 -18.40
C SER A 122 -0.20 -12.34 -17.45
N MET A 123 -1.14 -11.61 -16.92
CA MET A 123 -0.87 -10.44 -16.11
C MET A 123 0.05 -10.72 -14.92
N ARG A 124 -0.16 -11.84 -14.23
CA ARG A 124 0.66 -12.19 -13.08
C ARG A 124 2.12 -12.39 -13.47
N GLU A 125 2.39 -13.13 -14.53
CA GLU A 125 3.75 -13.35 -15.00
C GLU A 125 4.41 -12.05 -15.43
N LYS A 126 3.70 -11.23 -16.18
CA LYS A 126 4.21 -9.94 -16.62
C LYS A 126 4.53 -9.05 -15.45
N ARG A 127 3.69 -9.07 -14.42
CA ARG A 127 3.90 -8.28 -13.22
C ARG A 127 5.22 -8.65 -12.55
N GLU A 128 5.49 -9.93 -12.42
CA GLU A 128 6.71 -10.41 -11.80
C GLU A 128 7.96 -10.06 -12.60
N LYS A 129 7.85 -10.00 -13.93
CA LYS A 129 8.99 -9.69 -14.80
C LYS A 129 9.30 -8.21 -14.87
N VAL A 130 8.30 -7.36 -14.82
CA VAL A 130 8.44 -5.93 -15.13
C VAL A 130 8.65 -5.06 -13.90
N MET A 131 8.11 -5.44 -12.78
CA MET A 131 8.27 -4.66 -11.54
C MET A 131 9.69 -4.80 -11.01
N LYS A 132 10.44 -3.76 -11.17
CA LYS A 132 11.84 -3.71 -10.76
C LYS A 132 12.11 -2.51 -9.89
#